data_fa8292cbce1b4b9ee89fe4c03feaa271
#
_entry.id   fa8292cbce1b4b9ee89fe4c03feaa271
#
_cell.length_a   1.000
_cell.length_b   1.000
_cell.length_c   1.000
_cell.angle_alpha   90.00
_cell.angle_beta   90.00
_cell.angle_gamma   90.00
#
_symmetry.space_group_name_H-M   'P 1'
#
loop_
_entity.id
_entity.type
_entity.pdbx_description
1 polymer ?
#
loop_
_entity_poly.entity_id
_entity_poly.type
_entity_poly.pdbx_seq_one_letter_code
_entity_poly.pdbx_strand_id
1 'polypeptide(L)'
;MNILIIEDETAAVVNLKSMLATVVGDVEVVAVLESVDEAVEFFRGDVAADVVFMDIHLADGDSFRIFQSVDIAQPIIFTTAYDEYALEAFKVNSIDYLLKPFKEEDLRRALDKLHRLTASERNVQRERRESFVESVSSETMHTLLVRYKDKIIPVKNEEVAFFYTSDDHVTL
;
A
#
# COMPACT_ATOMS: atom_id res chain seq x y z
N MET A 1 -2.54 -12.58 -9.61
CA MET A 1 -2.39 -11.91 -8.28
C MET A 1 -1.15 -12.44 -7.62
N ASN A 2 -0.24 -11.52 -7.24
CA ASN A 2 1.05 -11.86 -6.61
C ASN A 2 0.90 -11.88 -5.09
N ILE A 3 1.28 -12.98 -4.46
CA ILE A 3 1.09 -13.22 -3.03
C ILE A 3 2.44 -13.49 -2.36
N LEU A 4 2.69 -12.80 -1.25
CA LEU A 4 3.76 -13.13 -0.32
C LEU A 4 3.17 -13.89 0.86
N ILE A 5 3.82 -14.97 1.28
CA ILE A 5 3.43 -15.77 2.45
C ILE A 5 4.57 -15.69 3.47
N ILE A 6 4.22 -15.37 4.72
CA ILE A 6 5.15 -15.39 5.86
C ILE A 6 4.58 -16.36 6.88
N GLU A 7 5.16 -17.57 6.94
CA GLU A 7 4.62 -18.71 7.66
C GLU A 7 5.73 -19.77 7.79
N ASP A 8 6.03 -20.21 8.99
CA ASP A 8 7.07 -21.21 9.28
C ASP A 8 6.55 -22.66 9.22
N GLU A 9 5.23 -22.85 9.31
CA GLU A 9 4.62 -24.17 9.23
C GLU A 9 4.37 -24.58 7.77
N THR A 10 5.20 -25.49 7.23
CA THR A 10 5.06 -26.00 5.85
C THR A 10 3.65 -26.51 5.52
N ALA A 11 2.98 -27.17 6.48
CA ALA A 11 1.63 -27.70 6.29
C ALA A 11 0.60 -26.56 6.09
N ALA A 12 0.73 -25.46 6.85
CA ALA A 12 -0.11 -24.28 6.72
C ALA A 12 0.11 -23.59 5.36
N VAL A 13 1.37 -23.47 4.90
CA VAL A 13 1.71 -22.94 3.58
C VAL A 13 1.05 -23.76 2.47
N VAL A 14 1.17 -25.09 2.51
CA VAL A 14 0.57 -25.98 1.49
C VAL A 14 -0.94 -25.85 1.47
N ASN A 15 -1.58 -25.82 2.65
CA ASN A 15 -3.02 -25.65 2.77
C ASN A 15 -3.49 -24.30 2.22
N LEU A 16 -2.82 -23.21 2.59
CA LEU A 16 -3.13 -21.87 2.11
C LEU A 16 -2.99 -21.77 0.59
N LYS A 17 -1.90 -22.28 0.01
CA LYS A 17 -1.70 -22.33 -1.46
C LYS A 17 -2.82 -23.11 -2.16
N SER A 18 -3.24 -24.24 -1.61
CA SER A 18 -4.33 -25.05 -2.17
C SER A 18 -5.67 -24.27 -2.17
N MET A 19 -5.99 -23.62 -1.05
CA MET A 19 -7.22 -22.81 -0.93
C MET A 19 -7.17 -21.60 -1.87
N LEU A 20 -6.03 -20.91 -1.96
CA LEU A 20 -5.86 -19.78 -2.87
C LEU A 20 -6.07 -20.19 -4.34
N ALA A 21 -5.52 -21.32 -4.76
CA ALA A 21 -5.73 -21.85 -6.10
C ALA A 21 -7.21 -22.15 -6.38
N THR A 22 -7.97 -22.63 -5.40
CA THR A 22 -9.41 -22.89 -5.51
C THR A 22 -10.23 -21.60 -5.56
N VAL A 23 -9.90 -20.62 -4.70
CA VAL A 23 -10.70 -19.40 -4.49
C VAL A 23 -10.45 -18.35 -5.56
N VAL A 24 -9.20 -18.18 -5.99
CA VAL A 24 -8.75 -17.11 -6.91
C VAL A 24 -8.44 -17.66 -8.30
N GLY A 25 -7.94 -18.87 -8.40
CA GLY A 25 -7.52 -19.52 -9.65
C GLY A 25 -6.10 -19.13 -10.03
N ASP A 26 -5.90 -17.96 -10.65
CA ASP A 26 -4.57 -17.53 -11.14
C ASP A 26 -3.84 -16.70 -10.05
N VAL A 27 -2.98 -17.41 -9.32
CA VAL A 27 -2.19 -16.91 -8.19
C VAL A 27 -0.73 -17.23 -8.38
N GLU A 28 0.13 -16.25 -8.22
CA GLU A 28 1.58 -16.42 -8.15
C GLU A 28 2.07 -16.16 -6.72
N VAL A 29 2.70 -17.16 -6.11
CA VAL A 29 3.35 -16.97 -4.80
C VAL A 29 4.79 -16.52 -5.06
N VAL A 30 5.05 -15.25 -4.83
CA VAL A 30 6.36 -14.61 -5.13
C VAL A 30 7.46 -15.07 -4.19
N ALA A 31 7.11 -15.33 -2.91
CA ALA A 31 8.00 -15.92 -1.94
C ALA A 31 7.21 -16.57 -0.78
N VAL A 32 7.87 -17.46 -0.07
CA VAL A 32 7.46 -17.97 1.24
C VAL A 32 8.63 -17.70 2.18
N LEU A 33 8.38 -16.98 3.25
CA LEU A 33 9.36 -16.60 4.26
C LEU A 33 8.98 -17.26 5.58
N GLU A 34 9.97 -17.83 6.27
CA GLU A 34 9.72 -18.70 7.42
C GLU A 34 10.07 -18.03 8.76
N SER A 35 10.58 -16.78 8.71
CA SER A 35 11.03 -16.08 9.90
C SER A 35 10.85 -14.56 9.84
N VAL A 36 10.88 -13.91 11.00
CA VAL A 36 10.90 -12.44 11.12
C VAL A 36 12.13 -11.87 10.41
N ASP A 37 13.29 -12.49 10.60
CA ASP A 37 14.55 -11.99 10.04
C ASP A 37 14.55 -12.07 8.51
N GLU A 38 14.05 -13.16 7.92
CA GLU A 38 13.87 -13.28 6.46
C GLU A 38 12.88 -12.24 5.93
N ALA A 39 11.78 -12.02 6.63
CA ALA A 39 10.79 -11.04 6.24
C ALA A 39 11.35 -9.62 6.25
N VAL A 40 12.08 -9.24 7.30
CA VAL A 40 12.74 -7.92 7.38
C VAL A 40 13.73 -7.73 6.23
N GLU A 41 14.55 -8.73 5.91
CA GLU A 41 15.50 -8.64 4.80
C GLU A 41 14.78 -8.54 3.45
N PHE A 42 13.72 -9.31 3.25
CA PHE A 42 12.92 -9.28 2.02
C PHE A 42 12.25 -7.92 1.79
N PHE A 43 11.67 -7.31 2.84
CA PHE A 43 11.02 -6.00 2.74
C PHE A 43 11.97 -4.81 2.60
N ARG A 44 13.27 -5.00 2.76
CA ARG A 44 14.28 -3.97 2.41
C ARG A 44 14.47 -3.81 0.91
N GLY A 45 14.04 -4.81 0.14
CA GLY A 45 14.05 -4.77 -1.32
C GLY A 45 12.75 -4.22 -1.90
N ASP A 46 12.63 -4.32 -3.22
CA ASP A 46 11.40 -3.97 -3.95
C ASP A 46 10.45 -5.17 -3.95
N VAL A 47 9.35 -5.05 -3.23
CA VAL A 47 8.39 -6.16 -3.01
C VAL A 47 7.19 -6.01 -3.94
N ALA A 48 7.17 -6.82 -5.00
CA ALA A 48 6.10 -6.86 -5.98
C ALA A 48 4.98 -7.83 -5.58
N ALA A 49 4.38 -7.65 -4.40
CA ALA A 49 3.23 -8.43 -3.95
C ALA A 49 1.96 -7.57 -3.87
N ASP A 50 0.83 -8.14 -4.29
CA ASP A 50 -0.49 -7.52 -4.20
C ASP A 50 -1.08 -7.65 -2.80
N VAL A 51 -0.68 -8.69 -2.05
CA VAL A 51 -1.11 -8.98 -0.69
C VAL A 51 -0.09 -9.86 0.03
N VAL A 52 0.00 -9.66 1.35
CA VAL A 52 0.83 -10.46 2.25
C VAL A 52 -0.07 -11.28 3.16
N PHE A 53 0.08 -12.60 3.16
CA PHE A 53 -0.46 -13.46 4.22
C PHE A 53 0.63 -13.66 5.25
N MET A 54 0.33 -13.37 6.51
CA MET A 54 1.34 -13.32 7.57
C MET A 54 0.83 -14.03 8.82
N ASP A 55 1.54 -15.08 9.24
CA ASP A 55 1.31 -15.63 10.59
C ASP A 55 1.83 -14.64 11.63
N ILE A 56 1.15 -14.57 12.75
CA ILE A 56 1.56 -13.75 13.88
C ILE A 56 2.74 -14.37 14.61
N HIS A 57 2.73 -15.69 14.79
CA HIS A 57 3.77 -16.41 15.50
C HIS A 57 4.65 -17.20 14.50
N LEU A 58 5.90 -16.78 14.41
CA LEU A 58 6.94 -17.46 13.65
C LEU A 58 7.94 -18.12 14.61
N ALA A 59 8.77 -19.05 14.13
CA ALA A 59 9.72 -19.77 14.95
C ALA A 59 10.71 -18.87 15.73
N ASP A 60 11.02 -17.69 15.18
CA ASP A 60 11.96 -16.71 15.74
C ASP A 60 11.29 -15.53 16.48
N GLY A 61 9.94 -15.51 16.56
CA GLY A 61 9.18 -14.52 17.33
C GLY A 61 7.92 -14.00 16.66
N ASP A 62 7.34 -12.97 17.25
CA ASP A 62 6.11 -12.36 16.74
C ASP A 62 6.38 -11.53 15.48
N SER A 63 5.57 -11.74 14.43
CA SER A 63 5.68 -11.02 13.15
C SER A 63 5.45 -9.50 13.28
N PHE A 64 4.83 -9.02 14.37
CA PHE A 64 4.73 -7.59 14.65
C PHE A 64 6.09 -6.89 14.79
N ARG A 65 7.17 -7.64 15.10
CA ARG A 65 8.54 -7.10 15.12
C ARG A 65 9.04 -6.64 13.75
N ILE A 66 8.48 -7.18 12.67
CA ILE A 66 8.82 -6.77 11.30
C ILE A 66 8.52 -5.28 11.13
N PHE A 67 7.35 -4.81 11.61
CA PHE A 67 6.92 -3.40 11.49
C PHE A 67 7.77 -2.42 12.31
N GLN A 68 8.58 -2.91 13.24
CA GLN A 68 9.54 -2.09 13.98
C GLN A 68 10.82 -1.83 13.17
N SER A 69 11.06 -2.63 12.13
CA SER A 69 12.31 -2.63 11.36
C SER A 69 12.13 -2.12 9.93
N VAL A 70 10.94 -2.30 9.34
CA VAL A 70 10.63 -1.93 7.96
C VAL A 70 9.18 -1.46 7.83
N ASP A 71 8.92 -0.58 6.87
CA ASP A 71 7.58 -0.16 6.48
C ASP A 71 7.03 -1.12 5.42
N ILE A 72 5.83 -1.65 5.64
CA ILE A 72 5.14 -2.54 4.70
C ILE A 72 3.97 -1.77 4.07
N ALA A 73 4.09 -1.48 2.79
CA ALA A 73 3.07 -0.78 2.03
C ALA A 73 1.95 -1.71 1.51
N GLN A 74 2.25 -3.01 1.40
CA GLN A 74 1.31 -4.00 0.89
C GLN A 74 0.19 -4.27 1.89
N PRO A 75 -1.03 -4.53 1.41
CA PRO A 75 -2.15 -4.98 2.24
C PRO A 75 -1.79 -6.31 2.94
N ILE A 76 -2.15 -6.44 4.21
CA ILE A 76 -1.82 -7.61 5.03
C ILE A 76 -3.10 -8.31 5.46
N ILE A 77 -3.11 -9.64 5.33
CA ILE A 77 -4.10 -10.54 5.91
C ILE A 77 -3.35 -11.42 6.90
N PHE A 78 -3.65 -11.26 8.19
CA PHE A 78 -3.06 -12.11 9.20
C PHE A 78 -3.71 -13.49 9.24
N THR A 79 -2.89 -14.52 9.46
CA THR A 79 -3.32 -15.89 9.71
C THR A 79 -2.71 -16.37 11.01
N THR A 80 -3.49 -16.91 11.94
CA THR A 80 -2.96 -17.35 13.24
C THR A 80 -3.87 -18.34 13.94
N ALA A 81 -3.33 -19.11 14.87
CA ALA A 81 -4.10 -19.99 15.74
C ALA A 81 -4.69 -19.28 16.99
N TYR A 82 -4.38 -18.01 17.21
CA TYR A 82 -4.72 -17.28 18.43
C TYR A 82 -5.64 -16.11 18.13
N ASP A 83 -6.73 -15.96 18.88
CA ASP A 83 -7.74 -14.91 18.73
C ASP A 83 -7.41 -13.60 19.47
N GLU A 84 -6.52 -13.65 20.44
CA GLU A 84 -6.15 -12.53 21.30
C GLU A 84 -5.41 -11.39 20.59
N TYR A 85 -4.77 -11.67 19.45
CA TYR A 85 -3.99 -10.69 18.68
C TYR A 85 -4.81 -9.89 17.66
N ALA A 86 -6.11 -10.12 17.55
CA ALA A 86 -6.97 -9.40 16.63
C ALA A 86 -6.90 -7.87 16.82
N LEU A 87 -6.81 -7.39 18.07
CA LEU A 87 -6.69 -5.96 18.38
C LEU A 87 -5.35 -5.35 17.93
N GLU A 88 -4.27 -6.12 17.97
CA GLU A 88 -2.96 -5.67 17.53
C GLU A 88 -2.87 -5.61 15.99
N ALA A 89 -3.47 -6.60 15.32
CA ALA A 89 -3.59 -6.62 13.87
C ALA A 89 -4.28 -5.35 13.31
N PHE A 90 -5.28 -4.80 14.04
CA PHE A 90 -5.94 -3.55 13.65
C PHE A 90 -5.04 -2.30 13.74
N LYS A 91 -3.95 -2.33 14.50
CA LYS A 91 -3.03 -1.19 14.62
C LYS A 91 -2.09 -1.06 13.42
N VAL A 92 -1.86 -2.14 12.71
CA VAL A 92 -1.00 -2.22 11.53
C VAL A 92 -1.88 -2.41 10.31
N ASN A 93 -2.29 -1.46 9.63
CA ASN A 93 -3.01 -1.38 8.34
C ASN A 93 -3.43 -2.75 7.70
N SER A 94 -3.91 -3.69 8.55
CA SER A 94 -4.32 -5.02 8.10
C SER A 94 -5.70 -4.98 7.46
N ILE A 95 -5.87 -5.78 6.42
CA ILE A 95 -7.13 -5.94 5.70
C ILE A 95 -8.08 -6.82 6.48
N ASP A 96 -7.59 -7.97 6.92
CA ASP A 96 -8.40 -8.95 7.65
C ASP A 96 -7.53 -9.84 8.53
N TYR A 97 -8.22 -10.70 9.30
CA TYR A 97 -7.63 -11.61 10.27
C TYR A 97 -8.34 -12.98 10.15
N LEU A 98 -7.55 -14.02 9.87
CA LEU A 98 -8.04 -15.38 9.66
C LEU A 98 -7.55 -16.29 10.80
N LEU A 99 -8.49 -16.79 11.60
CA LEU A 99 -8.18 -17.71 12.69
C LEU A 99 -8.06 -19.14 12.15
N LYS A 100 -6.91 -19.78 12.34
CA LYS A 100 -6.66 -21.18 11.96
C LYS A 100 -7.43 -22.14 12.89
N PRO A 101 -8.08 -23.21 12.35
CA PRO A 101 -8.24 -23.52 10.93
C PRO A 101 -9.35 -22.69 10.28
N PHE A 102 -9.04 -21.92 9.25
CA PHE A 102 -10.03 -21.18 8.48
C PHE A 102 -10.48 -21.96 7.24
N LYS A 103 -11.63 -21.58 6.67
CA LYS A 103 -12.24 -22.20 5.50
C LYS A 103 -12.06 -21.33 4.26
N GLU A 104 -12.34 -21.91 3.08
CA GLU A 104 -12.34 -21.17 1.82
C GLU A 104 -13.28 -19.95 1.84
N GLU A 105 -14.41 -20.02 2.56
CA GLU A 105 -15.36 -18.90 2.71
C GLU A 105 -14.75 -17.73 3.47
N ASP A 106 -13.95 -17.99 4.50
CA ASP A 106 -13.26 -16.96 5.27
C ASP A 106 -12.17 -16.30 4.41
N LEU A 107 -11.41 -17.10 3.67
CA LEU A 107 -10.42 -16.62 2.73
C LEU A 107 -11.05 -15.76 1.63
N ARG A 108 -12.18 -16.21 1.05
CA ARG A 108 -12.93 -15.45 0.04
C ARG A 108 -13.40 -14.11 0.58
N ARG A 109 -13.95 -14.08 1.78
CA ARG A 109 -14.39 -12.84 2.44
C ARG A 109 -13.24 -11.85 2.62
N ALA A 110 -12.07 -12.32 3.07
CA ALA A 110 -10.87 -11.48 3.24
C ALA A 110 -10.38 -10.91 1.91
N LEU A 111 -10.35 -11.71 0.86
CA LEU A 111 -9.98 -11.28 -0.49
C LEU A 111 -10.99 -10.32 -1.12
N ASP A 112 -12.29 -10.53 -0.90
CA ASP A 112 -13.34 -9.59 -1.33
C ASP A 112 -13.20 -8.23 -0.64
N LYS A 113 -12.79 -8.23 0.63
CA LYS A 113 -12.49 -7.00 1.38
C LYS A 113 -11.27 -6.28 0.81
N LEU A 114 -10.21 -7.02 0.51
CA LEU A 114 -9.02 -6.51 -0.17
C LEU A 114 -9.39 -5.83 -1.50
N HIS A 115 -10.14 -6.51 -2.36
CA HIS A 115 -10.55 -5.98 -3.66
C HIS A 115 -11.37 -4.69 -3.54
N ARG A 116 -12.28 -4.61 -2.56
CA ARG A 116 -13.08 -3.39 -2.32
C ARG A 116 -12.24 -2.21 -1.87
N LEU A 117 -11.27 -2.43 -0.99
CA LEU A 117 -10.40 -1.37 -0.47
C LEU A 117 -9.46 -0.86 -1.56
N THR A 118 -8.81 -1.75 -2.31
CA THR A 118 -7.93 -1.37 -3.42
C THR A 118 -8.69 -0.70 -4.57
N ALA A 119 -9.93 -1.10 -4.84
CA ALA A 119 -10.77 -0.42 -5.83
C ALA A 119 -11.17 0.99 -5.37
N SER A 120 -11.48 1.17 -4.07
CA SER A 120 -11.79 2.49 -3.50
C SER A 120 -10.58 3.43 -3.57
N GLU A 121 -9.39 2.96 -3.24
CA GLU A 121 -8.15 3.74 -3.34
C GLU A 121 -7.83 4.15 -4.79
N ARG A 122 -8.00 3.22 -5.73
CA ARG A 122 -7.84 3.53 -7.18
C ARG A 122 -8.84 4.58 -7.66
N ASN A 123 -10.09 4.53 -7.20
CA ASN A 123 -11.10 5.51 -7.55
C ASN A 123 -10.77 6.90 -6.98
N VAL A 124 -10.36 6.98 -5.71
CA VAL A 124 -9.93 8.23 -5.07
C VAL A 124 -8.70 8.83 -5.78
N GLN A 125 -7.73 7.99 -6.17
CA GLN A 125 -6.58 8.44 -6.95
C GLN A 125 -6.96 8.90 -8.35
N ARG A 126 -7.92 8.21 -8.98
CA ARG A 126 -8.44 8.60 -10.31
C ARG A 126 -9.20 9.92 -10.23
N GLU A 127 -10.10 10.09 -9.28
CA GLU A 127 -10.83 11.35 -9.05
C GLU A 127 -9.87 12.52 -8.74
N ARG A 128 -8.83 12.29 -7.93
CA ARG A 128 -7.79 13.29 -7.68
C ARG A 128 -7.00 13.64 -8.94
N ARG A 129 -6.68 12.66 -9.79
CA ARG A 129 -6.03 12.91 -11.07
C ARG A 129 -6.93 13.67 -12.04
N GLU A 130 -8.19 13.27 -12.15
CA GLU A 130 -9.17 13.92 -13.01
C GLU A 130 -9.43 15.36 -12.56
N SER A 131 -9.61 15.60 -11.26
CA SER A 131 -9.74 16.95 -10.70
C SER A 131 -8.47 17.80 -10.87
N PHE A 132 -7.28 17.19 -10.78
CA PHE A 132 -6.03 17.89 -11.04
C PHE A 132 -5.86 18.23 -12.51
N VAL A 133 -6.21 17.32 -13.43
CA VAL A 133 -6.20 17.58 -14.88
C VAL A 133 -7.26 18.61 -15.27
N GLU A 134 -8.44 18.58 -14.67
CA GLU A 134 -9.47 19.63 -14.85
C GLU A 134 -9.01 20.98 -14.31
N SER A 135 -8.40 21.02 -13.13
CA SER A 135 -7.86 22.27 -12.59
C SER A 135 -6.72 22.84 -13.43
N VAL A 136 -5.86 21.99 -13.98
CA VAL A 136 -4.77 22.40 -14.88
C VAL A 136 -5.28 22.75 -16.30
N SER A 137 -6.40 22.17 -16.75
CA SER A 137 -6.96 22.46 -18.08
C SER A 137 -8.00 23.57 -18.07
N SER A 138 -8.64 23.88 -16.95
CA SER A 138 -9.59 25.00 -16.80
C SER A 138 -8.92 26.29 -16.37
N GLU A 139 -7.75 26.23 -15.74
CA GLU A 139 -6.89 27.37 -15.51
C GLU A 139 -5.86 27.46 -16.66
N THR A 140 -6.28 28.00 -17.79
CA THR A 140 -5.34 28.81 -18.58
C THR A 140 -4.67 29.74 -17.57
N MET A 141 -3.34 29.68 -17.45
CA MET A 141 -2.55 30.40 -16.43
C MET A 141 -2.98 31.86 -16.30
N HIS A 142 -4.00 32.14 -15.49
CA HIS A 142 -4.43 33.50 -15.21
C HIS A 142 -3.68 34.11 -14.05
N THR A 143 -2.87 33.32 -13.37
CA THR A 143 -2.14 33.77 -12.16
C THR A 143 -0.72 33.20 -12.16
N LEU A 144 0.26 34.07 -12.08
CA LEU A 144 1.67 33.74 -11.91
C LEU A 144 2.05 33.83 -10.44
N LEU A 145 2.82 32.86 -9.96
CA LEU A 145 3.38 32.90 -8.60
C LEU A 145 4.76 33.55 -8.67
N VAL A 146 4.85 34.80 -8.18
CA VAL A 146 6.07 35.60 -8.22
C VAL A 146 6.69 35.65 -6.83
N ARG A 147 7.98 35.35 -6.77
CA ARG A 147 8.74 35.48 -5.53
C ARG A 147 9.20 36.94 -5.36
N TYR A 148 8.68 37.58 -4.29
CA TYR A 148 9.11 38.92 -3.92
C TYR A 148 9.65 38.89 -2.48
N LYS A 149 10.97 39.09 -2.32
CA LYS A 149 11.69 38.92 -1.05
C LYS A 149 11.45 37.52 -0.48
N ASP A 150 10.87 37.41 0.72
CA ASP A 150 10.60 36.14 1.41
C ASP A 150 9.16 35.66 1.24
N LYS A 151 8.39 36.25 0.31
CA LYS A 151 6.99 35.91 0.07
C LYS A 151 6.76 35.50 -1.37
N ILE A 152 5.83 34.57 -1.56
CA ILE A 152 5.29 34.24 -2.88
C ILE A 152 3.97 35.02 -3.03
N ILE A 153 3.87 35.83 -4.07
CA ILE A 153 2.71 36.68 -4.36
C ILE A 153 2.05 36.15 -5.64
N PRO A 154 0.75 35.83 -5.61
CA PRO A 154 0.01 35.55 -6.84
C PRO A 154 -0.24 36.84 -7.60
N VAL A 155 0.17 36.89 -8.86
CA VAL A 155 -0.02 38.01 -9.78
C VAL A 155 -0.90 37.54 -10.95
N LYS A 156 -1.99 38.22 -11.23
CA LYS A 156 -2.84 37.86 -12.38
C LYS A 156 -2.14 38.26 -13.68
N ASN A 157 -2.31 37.44 -14.72
CA ASN A 157 -1.71 37.72 -16.05
C ASN A 157 -2.13 39.10 -16.60
N GLU A 158 -3.33 39.56 -16.24
CA GLU A 158 -3.85 40.87 -16.63
C GLU A 158 -3.10 42.06 -15.96
N GLU A 159 -2.39 41.78 -14.87
CA GLU A 159 -1.63 42.78 -14.11
C GLU A 159 -0.15 42.85 -14.55
N VAL A 160 0.25 41.93 -15.47
CA VAL A 160 1.63 41.84 -15.98
C VAL A 160 1.73 42.69 -17.26
N ALA A 161 2.53 43.71 -17.21
CA ALA A 161 2.75 44.60 -18.37
C ALA A 161 3.79 44.04 -19.34
N PHE A 162 4.86 43.44 -18.83
CA PHE A 162 5.93 42.81 -19.62
C PHE A 162 6.82 41.91 -18.75
N PHE A 163 7.55 41.02 -19.41
CA PHE A 163 8.62 40.22 -18.81
C PHE A 163 9.95 40.63 -19.40
N TYR A 164 11.00 40.70 -18.58
CA TYR A 164 12.37 40.78 -19.07
C TYR A 164 13.30 39.86 -18.25
N THR A 165 14.37 39.42 -18.85
CA THR A 165 15.38 38.60 -18.22
C THR A 165 16.66 39.41 -18.03
N SER A 166 17.24 39.34 -16.82
CA SER A 166 18.56 39.88 -16.50
C SER A 166 19.26 38.87 -15.58
N ASP A 167 20.48 38.50 -15.94
CA ASP A 167 21.34 37.65 -15.12
C ASP A 167 20.66 36.37 -14.56
N ASP A 168 20.03 35.60 -15.45
CA ASP A 168 19.29 34.35 -15.13
C ASP A 168 18.05 34.52 -14.23
N HIS A 169 17.56 35.73 -14.03
CA HIS A 169 16.31 36.02 -13.34
C HIS A 169 15.27 36.58 -14.29
N VAL A 170 14.00 36.18 -14.06
CA VAL A 170 12.83 36.77 -14.75
C VAL A 170 12.22 37.81 -13.84
N THR A 171 12.02 39.02 -14.35
CA THR A 171 11.35 40.12 -13.62
C THR A 171 10.04 40.48 -14.31
N LEU A 172 9.03 40.80 -13.54
CA LEU A 172 7.68 41.25 -13.97
C LEU A 172 7.60 42.74 -13.96
#